data_2472bc3cb3f0352678773553d71d59d5
#
_entry.id   2472bc3cb3f0352678773553d71d59d5
#
_cell.length_a   1.000
_cell.length_b   1.000
_cell.length_c   1.000
_cell.angle_alpha   90.00
_cell.angle_beta   90.00
_cell.angle_gamma   90.00
#
_symmetry.space_group_name_H-M   'P 1'
#
loop_
_entity.id
_entity.type
_entity.pdbx_description
1 polymer ?
#
loop_
_entity_poly.entity_id
_entity_poly.type
_entity_poly.pdbx_seq_one_letter_code
_entity_poly.pdbx_strand_id
1 'polypeptide(L)'
;AIMGLLPLMSGCVVLDGEEVSRLPAHQVPRAGLGYIPQGRRLFAGLSVAQNLEIGLSVRGSGKAVRDEVLDLFPRLRERLDQKAETLSGGEQQMLATARALCLQPKALLLDEPTEGLQPSMIAAIRDVIVRMREAGVAILLVEQRVDAVLSIADRVAFIENGRNGEVMSAEALRADHSIVDRYVGV
;
A
#
# COMPACT_ATOMS: atom_id res chain seq x y z
N ALA A 1 -3.81 -0.63 14.38
CA ALA A 1 -4.68 -1.73 14.81
C ALA A 1 -4.71 -2.86 13.78
N ILE A 2 -5.06 -2.61 12.48
CA ILE A 2 -5.23 -3.66 11.44
C ILE A 2 -4.01 -4.59 11.33
N MET A 3 -2.80 -4.03 11.36
CA MET A 3 -1.54 -4.80 11.32
C MET A 3 -1.11 -5.41 12.67
N GLY A 4 -1.96 -5.38 13.69
CA GLY A 4 -1.62 -5.89 15.03
C GLY A 4 -0.56 -5.09 15.78
N LEU A 5 -0.16 -3.90 15.29
CA LEU A 5 0.83 -3.04 15.95
C LEU A 5 0.26 -2.33 17.18
N LEU A 6 -1.04 -2.15 17.23
CA LEU A 6 -1.79 -1.59 18.34
C LEU A 6 -3.00 -2.49 18.63
N PRO A 7 -3.39 -2.70 19.90
CA PRO A 7 -4.57 -3.48 20.22
C PRO A 7 -5.83 -2.80 19.69
N LEU A 8 -6.83 -3.59 19.31
CA LEU A 8 -8.18 -3.11 19.08
C LEU A 8 -8.87 -2.85 20.41
N MET A 9 -9.57 -1.73 20.51
CA MET A 9 -10.44 -1.45 21.66
C MET A 9 -11.76 -2.22 21.57
N SER A 10 -12.25 -2.42 20.33
CA SER A 10 -13.49 -3.17 20.04
C SER A 10 -13.52 -3.58 18.56
N GLY A 11 -14.44 -4.45 18.20
CA GLY A 11 -14.58 -4.94 16.83
C GLY A 11 -13.57 -6.01 16.46
N CYS A 12 -13.53 -6.34 15.17
CA CYS A 12 -12.60 -7.31 14.61
C CYS A 12 -12.15 -6.92 13.20
N VAL A 13 -11.04 -7.48 12.76
CA VAL A 13 -10.56 -7.42 11.38
C VAL A 13 -10.66 -8.80 10.77
N VAL A 14 -11.38 -8.92 9.67
CA VAL A 14 -11.59 -10.16 8.93
C VAL A 14 -10.96 -10.02 7.55
N LEU A 15 -10.13 -10.98 7.16
CA LEU A 15 -9.51 -11.08 5.86
C LEU A 15 -9.92 -12.41 5.23
N ASP A 16 -10.66 -12.37 4.12
CA ASP A 16 -11.07 -13.56 3.39
C ASP A 16 -11.80 -14.60 4.28
N GLY A 17 -12.69 -14.11 5.15
CA GLY A 17 -13.47 -14.93 6.08
C GLY A 17 -12.75 -15.33 7.38
N GLU A 18 -11.44 -15.06 7.51
CA GLU A 18 -10.64 -15.38 8.71
C GLU A 18 -10.42 -14.14 9.58
N GLU A 19 -10.63 -14.26 10.89
CA GLU A 19 -10.34 -13.18 11.83
C GLU A 19 -8.83 -13.07 12.05
N VAL A 20 -8.24 -11.92 11.65
CA VAL A 20 -6.80 -11.63 11.78
C VAL A 20 -6.49 -10.69 12.95
N SER A 21 -7.50 -10.09 13.58
CA SER A 21 -7.33 -9.09 14.64
C SER A 21 -6.68 -9.63 15.92
N ARG A 22 -6.71 -10.95 16.12
CA ARG A 22 -6.09 -11.63 17.28
C ARG A 22 -4.69 -12.15 16.99
N LEU A 23 -4.25 -12.06 15.75
CA LEU A 23 -2.90 -12.51 15.38
C LEU A 23 -1.85 -11.52 15.90
N PRO A 24 -0.72 -12.01 16.40
CA PRO A 24 0.41 -11.13 16.67
C PRO A 24 0.90 -10.48 15.38
N ALA A 25 1.43 -9.25 15.47
CA ALA A 25 1.78 -8.42 14.32
C ALA A 25 2.64 -9.14 13.26
N HIS A 26 3.57 -10.02 13.68
CA HIS A 26 4.43 -10.76 12.76
C HIS A 26 3.71 -11.87 11.97
N GLN A 27 2.51 -12.26 12.38
CA GLN A 27 1.71 -13.27 11.68
C GLN A 27 0.70 -12.64 10.71
N VAL A 28 0.32 -11.38 10.90
CA VAL A 28 -0.63 -10.68 10.03
C VAL A 28 -0.19 -10.67 8.56
N PRO A 29 1.10 -10.40 8.22
CA PRO A 29 1.56 -10.50 6.83
C PRO A 29 1.48 -11.92 6.27
N ARG A 30 1.67 -12.96 7.10
CA ARG A 30 1.55 -14.37 6.66
C ARG A 30 0.10 -14.74 6.31
N ALA A 31 -0.87 -14.10 6.94
CA ALA A 31 -2.29 -14.26 6.58
C ALA A 31 -2.64 -13.63 5.22
N GLY A 32 -1.77 -12.79 4.66
CA GLY A 32 -1.95 -12.18 3.35
C GLY A 32 -2.25 -10.68 3.39
N LEU A 33 -1.92 -9.99 4.48
CA LEU A 33 -2.09 -8.55 4.60
C LEU A 33 -0.75 -7.84 4.37
N GLY A 34 -0.60 -7.17 3.22
CA GLY A 34 0.54 -6.31 2.92
C GLY A 34 0.37 -4.93 3.52
N TYR A 35 1.49 -4.28 3.89
CA TYR A 35 1.46 -2.93 4.44
C TYR A 35 2.64 -2.10 3.95
N ILE A 36 2.34 -0.92 3.46
CA ILE A 36 3.31 0.11 3.08
C ILE A 36 3.06 1.31 3.99
N PRO A 37 3.85 1.47 5.06
CA PRO A 37 3.70 2.57 6.01
C PRO A 37 4.23 3.87 5.43
N GLN A 38 3.77 4.99 5.95
CA GLN A 38 4.38 6.29 5.72
C GLN A 38 5.88 6.26 6.02
N GLY A 39 6.69 6.94 5.21
CA GLY A 39 8.14 6.98 5.36
C GLY A 39 8.87 5.73 4.84
N ARG A 40 8.24 4.89 4.02
CA ARG A 40 8.83 3.77 3.25
C ARG A 40 9.36 2.61 4.06
N ARG A 41 9.98 2.85 5.20
CA ARG A 41 10.55 1.86 6.16
C ARG A 41 11.31 0.72 5.48
N LEU A 42 12.26 1.07 4.63
CA LEU A 42 13.19 0.12 4.01
C LEU A 42 14.30 -0.30 4.98
N PHE A 43 14.92 -1.44 4.68
CA PHE A 43 16.20 -1.82 5.27
C PHE A 43 17.31 -1.09 4.51
N ALA A 44 17.65 0.11 4.95
CA ALA A 44 18.48 1.09 4.25
C ALA A 44 19.86 0.54 3.84
N GLY A 45 20.52 -0.18 4.74
CA GLY A 45 21.84 -0.77 4.50
C GLY A 45 21.84 -2.03 3.62
N LEU A 46 20.64 -2.59 3.32
CA LEU A 46 20.50 -3.75 2.45
C LEU A 46 20.32 -3.33 0.98
N SER A 47 20.71 -4.21 0.06
CA SER A 47 20.49 -3.99 -1.37
C SER A 47 19.00 -4.08 -1.75
N VAL A 48 18.66 -3.65 -2.96
CA VAL A 48 17.31 -3.83 -3.55
C VAL A 48 16.94 -5.32 -3.52
N ALA A 49 17.82 -6.20 -4.01
CA ALA A 49 17.57 -7.64 -4.01
C ALA A 49 17.29 -8.19 -2.60
N GLN A 50 18.08 -7.78 -1.62
CA GLN A 50 17.91 -8.23 -0.23
C GLN A 50 16.61 -7.72 0.41
N ASN A 51 16.20 -6.48 0.11
CA ASN A 51 14.91 -5.95 0.55
C ASN A 51 13.74 -6.76 -0.03
N LEU A 52 13.79 -7.16 -1.30
CA LEU A 52 12.78 -8.00 -1.94
C LEU A 52 12.77 -9.41 -1.33
N GLU A 53 13.95 -9.99 -1.06
CA GLU A 53 14.07 -11.33 -0.45
C GLU A 53 13.39 -11.42 0.92
N ILE A 54 13.45 -10.35 1.72
CA ILE A 54 12.71 -10.27 2.99
C ILE A 54 11.21 -10.40 2.73
N GLY A 55 10.67 -9.71 1.71
CA GLY A 55 9.26 -9.83 1.33
C GLY A 55 8.88 -11.25 0.90
N LEU A 56 9.70 -11.87 0.06
CA LEU A 56 9.49 -13.24 -0.43
C LEU A 56 9.50 -14.27 0.70
N SER A 57 10.40 -14.11 1.68
CA SER A 57 10.59 -15.07 2.77
C SER A 57 9.39 -15.19 3.72
N VAL A 58 8.56 -14.15 3.83
CA VAL A 58 7.42 -14.09 4.77
C VAL A 58 6.40 -15.19 4.48
N ARG A 59 6.11 -15.46 3.19
CA ARG A 59 5.17 -16.49 2.75
C ARG A 59 5.81 -17.61 1.94
N GLY A 60 7.13 -17.64 1.84
CA GLY A 60 7.87 -18.63 1.07
C GLY A 60 7.69 -18.49 -0.44
N SER A 61 7.45 -17.26 -0.92
CA SER A 61 7.32 -16.96 -2.35
C SER A 61 8.66 -17.16 -3.07
N GLY A 62 8.61 -17.67 -4.29
CA GLY A 62 9.80 -18.02 -5.05
C GLY A 62 10.31 -16.94 -6.00
N LYS A 63 11.34 -17.30 -6.77
CA LYS A 63 11.97 -16.41 -7.77
C LYS A 63 10.96 -15.89 -8.81
N ALA A 64 9.99 -16.69 -9.21
CA ALA A 64 8.97 -16.29 -10.19
C ALA A 64 8.21 -15.03 -9.70
N VAL A 65 7.79 -15.00 -8.44
CA VAL A 65 7.12 -13.84 -7.84
C VAL A 65 8.01 -12.60 -7.84
N ARG A 66 9.30 -12.76 -7.55
CA ARG A 66 10.26 -11.66 -7.64
C ARG A 66 10.35 -11.09 -9.06
N ASP A 67 10.39 -11.97 -10.04
CA ASP A 67 10.53 -11.56 -11.44
C ASP A 67 9.25 -10.84 -11.92
N GLU A 68 8.05 -11.33 -11.55
CA GLU A 68 6.75 -10.65 -11.79
C GLU A 68 6.70 -9.27 -11.14
N VAL A 69 7.13 -9.14 -9.89
CA VAL A 69 7.19 -7.86 -9.19
C VAL A 69 8.17 -6.90 -9.86
N LEU A 70 9.33 -7.39 -10.30
CA LEU A 70 10.32 -6.57 -10.99
C LEU A 70 9.87 -6.13 -12.40
N ASP A 71 8.93 -6.85 -13.03
CA ASP A 71 8.30 -6.41 -14.28
C ASP A 71 7.39 -5.18 -14.08
N LEU A 72 6.84 -5.01 -12.88
CA LEU A 72 6.11 -3.79 -12.51
C LEU A 72 7.04 -2.60 -12.24
N PHE A 73 8.30 -2.88 -11.87
CA PHE A 73 9.29 -1.88 -11.49
C PHE A 73 10.63 -2.09 -12.23
N PRO A 74 10.71 -1.87 -13.56
CA PRO A 74 11.92 -2.15 -14.34
C PRO A 74 13.18 -1.45 -13.81
N ARG A 75 13.04 -0.23 -13.25
CA ARG A 75 14.18 0.50 -12.66
C ARG A 75 14.80 -0.20 -11.46
N LEU A 76 14.03 -0.96 -10.69
CA LEU A 76 14.57 -1.75 -9.58
C LEU A 76 15.35 -2.96 -10.10
N ARG A 77 14.94 -3.54 -11.23
CA ARG A 77 15.65 -4.65 -11.88
C ARG A 77 17.07 -4.27 -12.27
N GLU A 78 17.28 -3.03 -12.72
CA GLU A 78 18.59 -2.50 -13.11
C GLU A 78 19.52 -2.22 -11.90
N ARG A 79 18.96 -2.22 -10.67
CA ARG A 79 19.64 -1.74 -9.45
C ARG A 79 19.65 -2.77 -8.32
N LEU A 80 19.55 -4.05 -8.64
CA LEU A 80 19.41 -5.14 -7.64
C LEU A 80 20.49 -5.13 -6.57
N ASP A 81 21.74 -4.81 -6.95
CA ASP A 81 22.88 -4.79 -6.03
C ASP A 81 23.09 -3.44 -5.33
N GLN A 82 22.31 -2.40 -5.72
CA GLN A 82 22.42 -1.07 -5.14
C GLN A 82 21.78 -1.06 -3.74
N LYS A 83 22.42 -0.39 -2.78
CA LYS A 83 21.86 -0.19 -1.44
C LYS A 83 20.62 0.69 -1.47
N ALA A 84 19.59 0.32 -0.68
CA ALA A 84 18.33 1.05 -0.65
C ALA A 84 18.46 2.51 -0.23
N GLU A 85 19.39 2.83 0.67
CA GLU A 85 19.66 4.21 1.10
C GLU A 85 20.15 5.14 -0.01
N THR A 86 20.77 4.59 -1.06
CA THR A 86 21.34 5.36 -2.18
C THR A 86 20.35 5.58 -3.32
N LEU A 87 19.16 5.02 -3.23
CA LEU A 87 18.08 5.22 -4.19
C LEU A 87 17.45 6.61 -4.01
N SER A 88 16.92 7.17 -5.09
CA SER A 88 16.06 8.36 -5.00
C SER A 88 14.79 8.07 -4.18
N GLY A 89 14.15 9.13 -3.66
CA GLY A 89 12.92 8.97 -2.87
C GLY A 89 11.82 8.20 -3.59
N GLY A 90 11.64 8.42 -4.89
CA GLY A 90 10.67 7.67 -5.70
C GLY A 90 11.05 6.19 -5.88
N GLU A 91 12.32 5.89 -6.11
CA GLU A 91 12.81 4.51 -6.22
C GLU A 91 12.70 3.77 -4.88
N GLN A 92 12.94 4.46 -3.77
CA GLN A 92 12.70 3.89 -2.43
C GLN A 92 11.22 3.54 -2.20
N GLN A 93 10.30 4.39 -2.66
CA GLN A 93 8.87 4.12 -2.58
C GLN A 93 8.47 2.93 -3.46
N MET A 94 9.02 2.85 -4.68
CA MET A 94 8.85 1.68 -5.55
C MET A 94 9.37 0.41 -4.87
N LEU A 95 10.53 0.46 -4.21
CA LEU A 95 11.09 -0.69 -3.51
C LEU A 95 10.23 -1.11 -2.30
N ALA A 96 9.68 -0.16 -1.54
CA ALA A 96 8.76 -0.45 -0.44
C ALA A 96 7.50 -1.16 -0.95
N THR A 97 6.95 -0.67 -2.07
CA THR A 97 5.79 -1.26 -2.73
C THR A 97 6.13 -2.67 -3.27
N ALA A 98 7.22 -2.80 -4.01
CA ALA A 98 7.69 -4.08 -4.56
C ALA A 98 7.90 -5.13 -3.45
N ARG A 99 8.52 -4.75 -2.33
CA ARG A 99 8.70 -5.64 -1.18
C ARG A 99 7.37 -6.11 -0.60
N ALA A 100 6.37 -5.23 -0.49
CA ALA A 100 5.04 -5.61 -0.03
C ALA A 100 4.34 -6.55 -1.03
N LEU A 101 4.52 -6.36 -2.33
CA LEU A 101 3.95 -7.23 -3.37
C LEU A 101 4.60 -8.62 -3.41
N CYS A 102 5.86 -8.75 -3.00
CA CYS A 102 6.54 -10.06 -2.85
C CYS A 102 5.82 -11.00 -1.87
N LEU A 103 4.99 -10.47 -0.98
CA LEU A 103 4.11 -11.26 -0.11
C LEU A 103 2.94 -11.92 -0.85
N GLN A 104 2.65 -11.54 -2.09
CA GLN A 104 1.42 -11.88 -2.81
C GLN A 104 0.19 -11.61 -1.93
N PRO A 105 -0.05 -10.35 -1.52
CA PRO A 105 -1.07 -10.03 -0.54
C PRO A 105 -2.48 -10.25 -1.10
N LYS A 106 -3.41 -10.68 -0.23
CA LYS A 106 -4.86 -10.67 -0.50
C LYS A 106 -5.44 -9.27 -0.32
N ALA A 107 -4.87 -8.51 0.63
CA ALA A 107 -5.18 -7.11 0.83
C ALA A 107 -3.90 -6.29 1.08
N LEU A 108 -3.87 -5.06 0.57
CA LEU A 108 -2.73 -4.15 0.68
C LEU A 108 -3.18 -2.83 1.32
N LEU A 109 -2.54 -2.49 2.42
CA LEU A 109 -2.70 -1.21 3.09
C LEU A 109 -1.58 -0.27 2.65
N LEU A 110 -1.93 0.94 2.20
CA LEU A 110 -0.99 1.98 1.79
C LEU A 110 -1.29 3.25 2.58
N ASP A 111 -0.27 3.76 3.24
CA ASP A 111 -0.35 4.94 4.10
C ASP A 111 0.47 6.07 3.47
N GLU A 112 -0.22 7.02 2.84
CA GLU A 112 0.35 8.15 2.09
C GLU A 112 1.48 7.74 1.12
N PRO A 113 1.25 6.76 0.21
CA PRO A 113 2.31 6.21 -0.63
C PRO A 113 2.87 7.20 -1.64
N THR A 114 2.19 8.32 -1.88
CA THR A 114 2.61 9.33 -2.88
C THR A 114 3.20 10.59 -2.27
N GLU A 115 3.32 10.65 -0.92
CA GLU A 115 3.86 11.81 -0.23
C GLU A 115 5.30 12.15 -0.67
N GLY A 116 5.54 13.43 -1.00
CA GLY A 116 6.87 13.93 -1.37
C GLY A 116 7.42 13.37 -2.68
N LEU A 117 6.59 12.77 -3.54
CA LEU A 117 7.00 12.24 -4.82
C LEU A 117 6.74 13.22 -5.98
N GLN A 118 7.56 13.09 -7.01
CA GLN A 118 7.34 13.79 -8.29
C GLN A 118 6.13 13.21 -9.05
N PRO A 119 5.44 14.01 -9.89
CA PRO A 119 4.23 13.56 -10.61
C PRO A 119 4.38 12.26 -11.39
N SER A 120 5.53 12.03 -12.03
CA SER A 120 5.80 10.79 -12.77
C SER A 120 5.87 9.55 -11.86
N MET A 121 6.39 9.70 -10.64
CA MET A 121 6.44 8.63 -9.65
C MET A 121 5.05 8.35 -9.06
N ILE A 122 4.27 9.40 -8.82
CA ILE A 122 2.87 9.26 -8.39
C ILE A 122 2.07 8.46 -9.41
N ALA A 123 2.23 8.79 -10.70
CA ALA A 123 1.58 8.04 -11.78
C ALA A 123 1.98 6.56 -11.77
N ALA A 124 3.27 6.25 -11.65
CA ALA A 124 3.76 4.88 -11.62
C ALA A 124 3.21 4.07 -10.42
N ILE A 125 3.18 4.66 -9.22
CA ILE A 125 2.59 4.00 -8.03
C ILE A 125 1.09 3.77 -8.21
N ARG A 126 0.38 4.77 -8.74
CA ARG A 126 -1.05 4.66 -9.03
C ARG A 126 -1.34 3.52 -10.03
N ASP A 127 -0.56 3.42 -11.10
CA ASP A 127 -0.73 2.36 -12.10
C ASP A 127 -0.52 0.97 -11.49
N VAL A 128 0.43 0.82 -10.56
CA VAL A 128 0.63 -0.43 -9.82
C VAL A 128 -0.58 -0.73 -8.92
N ILE A 129 -1.12 0.27 -8.20
CA ILE A 129 -2.32 0.10 -7.36
C ILE A 129 -3.50 -0.38 -8.20
N VAL A 130 -3.72 0.24 -9.37
CA VAL A 130 -4.80 -0.16 -10.30
C VAL A 130 -4.62 -1.60 -10.77
N ARG A 131 -3.42 -1.98 -11.20
CA ARG A 131 -3.12 -3.36 -11.62
C ARG A 131 -3.36 -4.38 -10.51
N MET A 132 -2.98 -4.06 -9.26
CA MET A 132 -3.22 -4.95 -8.12
C MET A 132 -4.72 -5.12 -7.85
N ARG A 133 -5.50 -4.03 -7.91
CA ARG A 133 -6.96 -4.09 -7.80
C ARG A 133 -7.58 -4.96 -8.90
N GLU A 134 -7.14 -4.80 -10.15
CA GLU A 134 -7.59 -5.61 -11.29
C GLU A 134 -7.22 -7.09 -11.14
N ALA A 135 -6.09 -7.38 -10.48
CA ALA A 135 -5.69 -8.74 -10.11
C ALA A 135 -6.45 -9.30 -8.88
N GLY A 136 -7.43 -8.57 -8.35
CA GLY A 136 -8.29 -9.03 -7.24
C GLY A 136 -7.73 -8.75 -5.84
N VAL A 137 -6.67 -7.97 -5.71
CA VAL A 137 -6.14 -7.55 -4.40
C VAL A 137 -7.04 -6.44 -3.84
N ALA A 138 -7.53 -6.62 -2.61
CA ALA A 138 -8.25 -5.56 -1.91
C ALA A 138 -7.28 -4.44 -1.50
N ILE A 139 -7.62 -3.18 -1.81
CA ILE A 139 -6.74 -2.04 -1.52
C ILE A 139 -7.40 -1.13 -0.48
N LEU A 140 -6.68 -0.85 0.60
CA LEU A 140 -7.01 0.22 1.54
C LEU A 140 -5.95 1.31 1.43
N LEU A 141 -6.32 2.42 0.80
CA LEU A 141 -5.44 3.56 0.55
C LEU A 141 -5.79 4.72 1.48
N VAL A 142 -4.83 5.20 2.23
CA VAL A 142 -4.91 6.46 2.98
C VAL A 142 -4.13 7.52 2.22
N GLU A 143 -4.78 8.61 1.85
CA GLU A 143 -4.21 9.71 1.09
C GLU A 143 -4.90 11.04 1.43
N GLN A 144 -4.14 12.12 1.38
CA GLN A 144 -4.67 13.47 1.59
C GLN A 144 -5.11 14.14 0.28
N ARG A 145 -4.58 13.69 -0.84
CA ARG A 145 -4.87 14.23 -2.18
C ARG A 145 -6.14 13.61 -2.74
N VAL A 146 -7.26 14.28 -2.56
CA VAL A 146 -8.58 13.78 -2.94
C VAL A 146 -8.66 13.41 -4.42
N ASP A 147 -8.15 14.25 -5.33
CA ASP A 147 -8.15 13.96 -6.77
C ASP A 147 -7.42 12.65 -7.10
N ALA A 148 -6.30 12.39 -6.42
CA ALA A 148 -5.56 11.15 -6.59
C ALA A 148 -6.40 9.93 -6.14
N VAL A 149 -7.07 10.05 -5.00
CA VAL A 149 -7.98 9.00 -4.48
C VAL A 149 -9.14 8.78 -5.42
N LEU A 150 -9.85 9.84 -5.79
CA LEU A 150 -11.04 9.76 -6.64
C LEU A 150 -10.74 9.16 -8.02
N SER A 151 -9.50 9.29 -8.51
CA SER A 151 -9.11 8.72 -9.81
C SER A 151 -9.03 7.19 -9.83
N ILE A 152 -8.86 6.54 -8.66
CA ILE A 152 -8.61 5.08 -8.58
C ILE A 152 -9.51 4.35 -7.60
N ALA A 153 -10.14 5.04 -6.64
CA ALA A 153 -10.98 4.41 -5.63
C ALA A 153 -12.35 4.01 -6.18
N ASP A 154 -12.91 2.94 -5.63
CA ASP A 154 -14.30 2.55 -5.82
C ASP A 154 -15.19 3.20 -4.75
N ARG A 155 -14.69 3.28 -3.52
CA ARG A 155 -15.38 3.87 -2.36
C ARG A 155 -14.42 4.73 -1.54
N VAL A 156 -14.94 5.75 -0.90
CA VAL A 156 -14.18 6.70 -0.07
C VAL A 156 -14.88 6.87 1.27
N ALA A 157 -14.11 6.92 2.35
CA ALA A 157 -14.56 7.37 3.66
C ALA A 157 -13.65 8.50 4.12
N PHE A 158 -14.23 9.62 4.57
CA PHE A 158 -13.47 10.68 5.20
C PHE A 158 -13.28 10.36 6.69
N ILE A 159 -12.09 10.65 7.21
CA ILE A 159 -11.78 10.48 8.63
C ILE A 159 -11.48 11.85 9.22
N GLU A 160 -12.25 12.21 10.24
CA GLU A 160 -12.10 13.48 10.96
C GLU A 160 -12.12 13.22 12.47
N ASN A 161 -11.14 13.78 13.18
CA ASN A 161 -11.02 13.66 14.64
C ASN A 161 -11.13 12.21 15.15
N GLY A 162 -10.55 11.25 14.43
CA GLY A 162 -10.54 9.84 14.80
C GLY A 162 -11.86 9.10 14.53
N ARG A 163 -12.78 9.70 13.78
CA ARG A 163 -14.07 9.11 13.39
C ARG A 163 -14.16 9.05 11.87
N ASN A 164 -14.64 7.92 11.36
CA ASN A 164 -14.98 7.82 9.94
C ASN A 164 -16.39 8.38 9.70
N GLY A 165 -16.52 9.12 8.61
CA GLY A 165 -17.81 9.50 8.03
C GLY A 165 -18.47 8.33 7.30
N GLU A 166 -19.56 8.62 6.61
CA GLU A 166 -20.24 7.68 5.73
C GLU A 166 -19.32 7.23 4.57
N VAL A 167 -19.42 5.94 4.21
CA VAL A 167 -18.70 5.39 3.06
C VAL A 167 -19.51 5.68 1.82
N MET A 168 -18.93 6.44 0.90
CA MET A 168 -19.57 6.89 -0.34
C MET A 168 -18.89 6.26 -1.56
N SER A 169 -19.61 6.13 -2.67
CA SER A 169 -18.98 5.75 -3.94
C SER A 169 -18.12 6.89 -4.49
N ALA A 170 -16.97 6.57 -5.05
CA ALA A 170 -16.12 7.57 -5.68
C ALA A 170 -16.80 8.23 -6.90
N GLU A 171 -17.73 7.52 -7.55
CA GLU A 171 -18.54 8.07 -8.65
C GLU A 171 -19.46 9.19 -8.16
N ALA A 172 -20.17 9.00 -7.04
CA ALA A 172 -21.02 10.04 -6.45
C ALA A 172 -20.19 11.28 -6.05
N LEU A 173 -19.00 11.09 -5.47
CA LEU A 173 -18.12 12.20 -5.12
C LEU A 173 -17.53 12.93 -6.33
N ARG A 174 -17.31 12.24 -7.44
CA ARG A 174 -16.92 12.87 -8.72
C ARG A 174 -18.07 13.68 -9.35
N ALA A 175 -19.31 13.25 -9.15
CA ALA A 175 -20.49 13.93 -9.66
C ALA A 175 -20.86 15.19 -8.83
N ASP A 176 -20.61 15.17 -7.52
CA ASP A 176 -20.89 16.28 -6.60
C ASP A 176 -19.69 16.57 -5.69
N HIS A 177 -18.89 17.55 -6.11
CA HIS A 177 -17.71 18.01 -5.37
C HIS A 177 -18.04 18.75 -4.07
N SER A 178 -19.28 19.20 -3.85
CA SER A 178 -19.67 19.96 -2.64
C SER A 178 -19.46 19.16 -1.35
N ILE A 179 -19.54 17.82 -1.45
CA ILE A 179 -19.27 16.92 -0.34
C ILE A 179 -17.78 16.92 -0.01
N VAL A 180 -16.93 16.87 -1.03
CA VAL A 180 -15.47 16.93 -0.88
C VAL A 180 -15.06 18.25 -0.23
N ASP A 181 -15.58 19.38 -0.71
CA ASP A 181 -15.26 20.73 -0.22
C ASP A 181 -15.57 20.87 1.27
N ARG A 182 -16.64 20.22 1.75
CA ARG A 182 -17.01 20.20 3.18
C ARG A 182 -15.95 19.56 4.06
N TYR A 183 -15.31 18.48 3.59
CA TYR A 183 -14.32 17.73 4.38
C TYR A 183 -12.89 18.26 4.20
N VAL A 184 -12.58 18.85 3.06
CA VAL A 184 -11.22 19.33 2.75
C VAL A 184 -11.03 20.81 3.11
N GLY A 185 -12.13 21.54 3.39
CA GLY A 185 -12.07 22.90 3.92
C GLY A 185 -11.65 23.95 2.89
N VAL A 186 -12.09 23.80 1.64
CA VAL A 186 -11.91 24.82 0.58
C VAL A 186 -13.18 25.64 0.44
#